data_154d0c4ca4daa84fa9a89b20a589be89
#
_entry.id   154d0c4ca4daa84fa9a89b20a589be89
#
_cell.length_a   1.000
_cell.length_b   1.000
_cell.length_c   1.000
_cell.angle_alpha   90.00
_cell.angle_beta   90.00
_cell.angle_gamma   90.00
#
_symmetry.space_group_name_H-M   'P 1'
#
loop_
_entity.id
_entity.type
_entity.pdbx_description
1 polymer ?
#
loop_
_entity_poly.entity_id
_entity_poly.type
_entity_poly.pdbx_seq_one_letter_code
_entity_poly.pdbx_strand_id
1 'polypeptide(L)'
;MKKLSILLAIIMIIGIFAGCSNTNNANADEIRIGVNYELSGDNATYGNSAVEGIELAVEQINAAGGINGKKIKLIKYDNKSEPAEATTLTTRLMTQDKVVAVLGPATSGAFKATIPVAIQNKIPVASGSATADDVTVDSSGVKEYAFRICYSDSYQGTAMANFALNNLSAKKAVIIMDSSSDYGKGLAENFTKTFEDGGGTIVAQEAYVAKDTDFNAILTKIKGEEFDVIFIPGYYNEAGLIIKQARAQGIDVPILGADGFDSPVLLELAGAEALNNVYFSNHYSSLDENPVVVKFIEDFKAKYNKEPDAFNALGYDLARFVADAISRAENLNGESVKKALEETTDFEGVTGSFSIDEN
;
A
#
# COMPACT_ATOMS: atom_id res chain seq x y z
N MET A 1 -52.82 -48.28 33.15
CA MET A 1 -51.78 -48.37 32.13
C MET A 1 -51.97 -47.38 30.98
N LYS A 2 -53.19 -47.16 30.44
CA LYS A 2 -53.38 -46.20 29.31
C LYS A 2 -53.17 -44.72 29.65
N LYS A 3 -53.34 -44.27 30.91
CA LYS A 3 -53.11 -42.89 31.35
C LYS A 3 -51.63 -42.55 31.56
N LEU A 4 -50.81 -43.57 31.88
CA LEU A 4 -49.36 -43.38 32.06
C LEU A 4 -48.63 -43.28 30.73
N SER A 5 -49.12 -43.95 29.67
CA SER A 5 -48.55 -43.90 28.32
C SER A 5 -48.79 -42.56 27.62
N ILE A 6 -49.90 -41.87 27.94
CA ILE A 6 -50.20 -40.53 27.40
C ILE A 6 -49.31 -39.46 28.04
N LEU A 7 -48.98 -39.58 29.33
CA LEU A 7 -48.09 -38.66 30.02
C LEU A 7 -46.64 -38.74 29.49
N LEU A 8 -46.18 -39.97 29.18
CA LEU A 8 -44.82 -40.19 28.60
C LEU A 8 -44.75 -39.64 27.15
N ALA A 9 -45.82 -39.73 26.37
CA ALA A 9 -45.86 -39.19 24.99
C ALA A 9 -45.84 -37.65 24.96
N ILE A 10 -46.47 -36.99 25.95
CA ILE A 10 -46.46 -35.51 26.05
C ILE A 10 -45.09 -34.99 26.49
N ILE A 11 -44.37 -35.70 27.35
CA ILE A 11 -43.00 -35.32 27.77
C ILE A 11 -42.01 -35.50 26.60
N MET A 12 -42.21 -36.48 25.71
CA MET A 12 -41.33 -36.66 24.51
C MET A 12 -41.59 -35.62 23.44
N ILE A 13 -42.76 -35.03 23.32
CA ILE A 13 -43.08 -33.97 22.34
C ILE A 13 -42.54 -32.61 22.80
N ILE A 14 -42.43 -32.33 24.10
CA ILE A 14 -41.86 -31.12 24.65
C ILE A 14 -40.33 -31.09 24.55
N GLY A 15 -39.68 -32.27 24.51
CA GLY A 15 -38.20 -32.42 24.35
C GLY A 15 -37.71 -32.16 22.93
N ILE A 16 -38.56 -32.11 21.89
CA ILE A 16 -38.14 -31.94 20.50
C ILE A 16 -38.16 -30.45 20.07
N PHE A 17 -38.77 -29.55 20.84
CA PHE A 17 -38.79 -28.11 20.56
C PHE A 17 -37.69 -27.31 21.26
N ALA A 18 -36.86 -27.93 22.12
CA ALA A 18 -35.74 -27.28 22.81
C ALA A 18 -34.37 -27.50 22.12
N GLY A 19 -34.34 -28.11 20.92
CA GLY A 19 -33.11 -28.53 20.22
C GLY A 19 -32.82 -27.85 18.90
N CYS A 20 -33.40 -26.68 18.60
CA CYS A 20 -33.10 -25.93 17.37
C CYS A 20 -32.95 -24.44 17.66
N SER A 21 -31.87 -24.06 18.27
CA SER A 21 -31.26 -22.71 18.09
C SER A 21 -29.89 -22.67 18.73
N ASN A 22 -28.93 -23.30 18.08
CA ASN A 22 -27.55 -22.85 18.13
C ASN A 22 -26.90 -23.21 16.78
N THR A 23 -27.43 -22.67 15.70
CA THR A 23 -26.56 -22.30 14.59
C THR A 23 -25.70 -21.17 15.15
N ASN A 24 -24.47 -21.50 15.46
CA ASN A 24 -23.45 -20.54 15.80
C ASN A 24 -23.44 -19.46 14.73
N ASN A 25 -24.11 -18.35 14.97
CA ASN A 25 -23.91 -17.09 14.26
C ASN A 25 -22.58 -16.46 14.70
N ALA A 26 -21.49 -17.24 14.65
CA ALA A 26 -20.13 -16.72 14.86
C ALA A 26 -19.79 -15.60 13.85
N ASN A 27 -20.58 -15.47 12.78
CA ASN A 27 -20.42 -14.42 11.76
C ASN A 27 -21.23 -13.13 12.04
N ALA A 28 -22.14 -13.12 13.03
CA ALA A 28 -22.97 -11.94 13.31
C ALA A 28 -22.21 -10.85 14.08
N ASP A 29 -21.13 -11.23 14.78
CA ASP A 29 -20.39 -10.35 15.69
C ASP A 29 -19.03 -9.89 15.16
N GLU A 30 -18.65 -10.28 13.94
CA GLU A 30 -17.38 -9.95 13.31
C GLU A 30 -17.56 -9.20 11.99
N ILE A 31 -16.70 -8.21 11.74
CA ILE A 31 -16.54 -7.54 10.45
C ILE A 31 -15.28 -8.08 9.80
N ARG A 32 -15.45 -8.76 8.66
CA ARG A 32 -14.32 -9.38 7.95
C ARG A 32 -13.73 -8.40 6.95
N ILE A 33 -12.44 -8.12 7.08
CA ILE A 33 -11.65 -7.30 6.17
C ILE A 33 -10.53 -8.17 5.60
N GLY A 34 -10.42 -8.20 4.27
CA GLY A 34 -9.34 -8.90 3.57
C GLY A 34 -8.05 -8.10 3.62
N VAL A 35 -6.94 -8.80 3.70
CA VAL A 35 -5.58 -8.24 3.62
C VAL A 35 -4.82 -9.05 2.59
N ASN A 36 -4.52 -8.43 1.45
CA ASN A 36 -3.82 -9.05 0.33
C ASN A 36 -2.55 -8.25 0.07
N TYR A 37 -1.44 -8.73 0.58
CA TYR A 37 -0.17 -8.01 0.52
C TYR A 37 0.99 -8.91 0.09
N GLU A 38 2.07 -8.28 -0.33
CA GLU A 38 3.37 -8.85 -0.65
C GLU A 38 4.08 -9.26 0.66
N LEU A 39 3.76 -10.44 1.24
CA LEU A 39 4.37 -10.90 2.49
C LEU A 39 5.64 -11.73 2.24
N SER A 40 5.85 -12.17 1.00
CA SER A 40 7.07 -12.80 0.49
C SER A 40 7.36 -12.30 -0.93
N GLY A 41 8.53 -12.68 -1.48
CA GLY A 41 8.98 -12.22 -2.79
C GLY A 41 9.70 -10.86 -2.74
N ASP A 42 9.85 -10.23 -3.90
CA ASP A 42 10.74 -9.09 -4.09
C ASP A 42 10.31 -7.82 -3.33
N ASN A 43 9.01 -7.64 -3.09
CA ASN A 43 8.45 -6.46 -2.42
C ASN A 43 7.98 -6.75 -0.98
N ALA A 44 8.51 -7.82 -0.37
CA ALA A 44 8.03 -8.30 0.93
C ALA A 44 8.17 -7.29 2.08
N THR A 45 9.14 -6.38 2.02
CA THR A 45 9.28 -5.36 3.08
C THR A 45 8.09 -4.43 3.12
N TYR A 46 7.60 -3.96 1.97
CA TYR A 46 6.42 -3.09 1.91
C TYR A 46 5.18 -3.76 2.50
N GLY A 47 4.91 -5.00 2.06
CA GLY A 47 3.73 -5.74 2.51
C GLY A 47 3.77 -6.06 3.99
N ASN A 48 4.91 -6.51 4.51
CA ASN A 48 5.07 -6.80 5.92
C ASN A 48 4.92 -5.54 6.78
N SER A 49 5.57 -4.43 6.39
CA SER A 49 5.44 -3.15 7.08
C SER A 49 3.99 -2.65 7.07
N ALA A 50 3.31 -2.68 5.91
CA ALA A 50 1.91 -2.26 5.83
C ALA A 50 1.00 -3.11 6.73
N VAL A 51 1.20 -4.43 6.75
CA VAL A 51 0.39 -5.34 7.58
C VAL A 51 0.61 -5.09 9.07
N GLU A 52 1.82 -4.80 9.53
CA GLU A 52 2.06 -4.41 10.92
C GLU A 52 1.30 -3.14 11.30
N GLY A 53 1.29 -2.12 10.44
CA GLY A 53 0.49 -0.90 10.64
C GLY A 53 -1.01 -1.20 10.71
N ILE A 54 -1.53 -2.01 9.78
CA ILE A 54 -2.93 -2.46 9.76
C ILE A 54 -3.29 -3.20 11.06
N GLU A 55 -2.43 -4.11 11.50
CA GLU A 55 -2.65 -4.88 12.73
C GLU A 55 -2.65 -4.01 13.98
N LEU A 56 -1.79 -2.99 14.04
CA LEU A 56 -1.79 -2.03 15.15
C LEU A 56 -3.11 -1.26 15.20
N ALA A 57 -3.56 -0.71 14.06
CA ALA A 57 -4.81 0.04 13.98
C ALA A 57 -6.02 -0.82 14.36
N VAL A 58 -6.10 -2.04 13.82
CA VAL A 58 -7.22 -2.95 14.09
C VAL A 58 -7.24 -3.41 15.55
N GLU A 59 -6.08 -3.64 16.17
CA GLU A 59 -5.99 -3.96 17.58
C GLU A 59 -6.53 -2.83 18.45
N GLN A 60 -6.14 -1.58 18.16
CA GLN A 60 -6.62 -0.39 18.87
C GLN A 60 -8.14 -0.20 18.70
N ILE A 61 -8.66 -0.32 17.47
CA ILE A 61 -10.10 -0.24 17.20
C ILE A 61 -10.84 -1.34 17.95
N ASN A 62 -10.33 -2.55 17.92
CA ASN A 62 -10.93 -3.68 18.62
C ASN A 62 -10.88 -3.50 20.15
N ALA A 63 -9.79 -2.98 20.71
CA ALA A 63 -9.68 -2.67 22.13
C ALA A 63 -10.68 -1.60 22.56
N ALA A 64 -10.94 -0.59 21.72
CA ALA A 64 -11.94 0.45 21.95
C ALA A 64 -13.41 -0.02 21.83
N GLY A 65 -13.66 -1.30 21.52
CA GLY A 65 -15.02 -1.86 21.42
C GLY A 65 -15.39 -2.32 20.01
N GLY A 66 -14.54 -2.11 19.00
CA GLY A 66 -14.79 -2.42 17.60
C GLY A 66 -15.68 -1.38 16.91
N ILE A 67 -16.20 -1.72 15.76
CA ILE A 67 -17.11 -0.86 14.98
C ILE A 67 -18.55 -1.23 15.32
N ASN A 68 -19.31 -0.30 15.92
CA ASN A 68 -20.69 -0.52 16.32
C ASN A 68 -20.87 -1.80 17.17
N GLY A 69 -19.89 -2.07 18.07
CA GLY A 69 -19.89 -3.25 18.95
C GLY A 69 -19.38 -4.55 18.30
N LYS A 70 -19.02 -4.53 17.03
CA LYS A 70 -18.49 -5.71 16.31
C LYS A 70 -16.97 -5.60 16.17
N LYS A 71 -16.27 -6.72 16.37
CA LYS A 71 -14.82 -6.76 16.21
C LYS A 71 -14.44 -6.92 14.74
N ILE A 72 -13.36 -6.24 14.33
CA ILE A 72 -12.74 -6.47 13.02
C ILE A 72 -11.94 -7.76 13.07
N LYS A 73 -12.13 -8.59 12.06
CA LYS A 73 -11.34 -9.79 11.79
C LYS A 73 -10.62 -9.66 10.47
N LEU A 74 -9.29 -9.61 10.53
CA LEU A 74 -8.43 -9.63 9.35
C LEU A 74 -8.31 -11.04 8.79
N ILE A 75 -8.48 -11.19 7.47
CA ILE A 75 -8.20 -12.41 6.72
C ILE A 75 -7.04 -12.10 5.79
N LYS A 76 -5.86 -12.64 6.13
CA LYS A 76 -4.59 -12.27 5.50
C LYS A 76 -4.12 -13.34 4.53
N TYR A 77 -3.68 -12.89 3.34
CA TYR A 77 -3.04 -13.73 2.33
C TYR A 77 -1.78 -13.06 1.79
N ASP A 78 -0.81 -13.91 1.46
CA ASP A 78 0.45 -13.55 0.83
C ASP A 78 0.34 -13.69 -0.69
N ASN A 79 0.43 -12.58 -1.43
CA ASN A 79 0.41 -12.58 -2.90
C ASN A 79 1.78 -12.83 -3.52
N LYS A 80 2.83 -13.01 -2.71
CA LYS A 80 4.20 -13.37 -3.13
C LYS A 80 4.85 -12.36 -4.06
N SER A 81 4.40 -11.12 -4.05
CA SER A 81 4.80 -10.06 -4.99
C SER A 81 4.41 -10.35 -6.45
N GLU A 82 3.38 -11.20 -6.67
CA GLU A 82 2.94 -11.62 -8.00
C GLU A 82 1.51 -11.11 -8.29
N PRO A 83 1.30 -10.25 -9.33
CA PRO A 83 -0.03 -9.69 -9.64
C PRO A 83 -1.11 -10.75 -9.91
N ALA A 84 -0.74 -11.87 -10.52
CA ALA A 84 -1.70 -12.96 -10.79
C ALA A 84 -2.18 -13.64 -9.49
N GLU A 85 -1.28 -13.80 -8.51
CA GLU A 85 -1.64 -14.32 -7.19
C GLU A 85 -2.52 -13.32 -6.45
N ALA A 86 -2.19 -12.01 -6.51
CA ALA A 86 -3.02 -10.96 -5.94
C ALA A 86 -4.47 -11.00 -6.45
N THR A 87 -4.66 -11.19 -7.77
CA THR A 87 -5.99 -11.37 -8.38
C THR A 87 -6.72 -12.60 -7.83
N THR A 88 -6.01 -13.75 -7.74
CA THR A 88 -6.58 -15.00 -7.25
C THR A 88 -7.03 -14.88 -5.79
N LEU A 89 -6.19 -14.29 -4.95
CA LEU A 89 -6.46 -14.13 -3.52
C LEU A 89 -7.55 -13.09 -3.26
N THR A 90 -7.62 -12.01 -4.03
CA THR A 90 -8.72 -11.04 -3.96
C THR A 90 -10.06 -11.72 -4.29
N THR A 91 -10.09 -12.56 -5.34
CA THR A 91 -11.27 -13.35 -5.68
C THR A 91 -11.70 -14.25 -4.52
N ARG A 92 -10.75 -14.94 -3.89
CA ARG A 92 -11.01 -15.80 -2.73
C ARG A 92 -11.56 -15.00 -1.54
N LEU A 93 -10.93 -13.90 -1.17
CA LEU A 93 -11.37 -13.02 -0.08
C LEU A 93 -12.83 -12.58 -0.27
N MET A 94 -13.19 -12.17 -1.48
CA MET A 94 -14.53 -11.65 -1.79
C MET A 94 -15.57 -12.76 -1.88
N THR A 95 -15.25 -13.88 -2.55
CA THR A 95 -16.25 -14.93 -2.86
C THR A 95 -16.37 -16.02 -1.81
N GLN A 96 -15.28 -16.38 -1.12
CA GLN A 96 -15.26 -17.47 -0.15
C GLN A 96 -15.22 -16.95 1.29
N ASP A 97 -14.33 -16.00 1.58
CA ASP A 97 -14.14 -15.46 2.93
C ASP A 97 -15.17 -14.39 3.29
N LYS A 98 -15.90 -13.86 2.29
CA LYS A 98 -17.01 -12.90 2.46
C LYS A 98 -16.59 -11.63 3.20
N VAL A 99 -15.49 -11.05 2.78
CA VAL A 99 -15.00 -9.77 3.30
C VAL A 99 -15.83 -8.60 2.77
N VAL A 100 -15.89 -7.49 3.49
CA VAL A 100 -16.63 -6.27 3.09
C VAL A 100 -15.74 -5.24 2.37
N ALA A 101 -14.42 -5.38 2.52
CA ALA A 101 -13.38 -4.60 1.84
C ALA A 101 -12.09 -5.39 1.81
N VAL A 102 -11.15 -5.04 0.91
CA VAL A 102 -9.80 -5.61 0.85
C VAL A 102 -8.77 -4.49 0.94
N LEU A 103 -7.81 -4.63 1.85
CA LEU A 103 -6.65 -3.76 2.02
C LEU A 103 -5.47 -4.32 1.23
N GLY A 104 -4.79 -3.45 0.47
CA GLY A 104 -3.69 -3.82 -0.41
C GLY A 104 -4.16 -4.27 -1.82
N PRO A 105 -3.21 -4.71 -2.67
CA PRO A 105 -1.75 -4.81 -2.51
C PRO A 105 -0.99 -3.47 -2.34
N ALA A 106 0.31 -3.56 -2.02
CA ALA A 106 1.17 -2.39 -1.88
C ALA A 106 1.59 -1.82 -3.24
N THR A 107 2.04 -2.66 -4.16
CA THR A 107 2.59 -2.23 -5.45
C THR A 107 1.50 -1.89 -6.46
N SER A 108 1.71 -0.85 -7.27
CA SER A 108 0.73 -0.36 -8.26
C SER A 108 0.30 -1.44 -9.24
N GLY A 109 1.23 -2.24 -9.77
CA GLY A 109 0.92 -3.32 -10.71
C GLY A 109 0.05 -4.43 -10.11
N ALA A 110 0.36 -4.87 -8.88
CA ALA A 110 -0.45 -5.86 -8.18
C ALA A 110 -1.82 -5.30 -7.79
N PHE A 111 -1.89 -4.04 -7.33
CA PHE A 111 -3.17 -3.40 -7.00
C PHE A 111 -4.08 -3.29 -8.24
N LYS A 112 -3.57 -2.80 -9.36
CA LYS A 112 -4.32 -2.71 -10.63
C LYS A 112 -4.90 -4.06 -11.06
N ALA A 113 -4.16 -5.15 -10.86
CA ALA A 113 -4.62 -6.50 -11.19
C ALA A 113 -5.84 -6.96 -10.36
N THR A 114 -6.09 -6.37 -9.18
CA THR A 114 -7.24 -6.70 -8.33
C THR A 114 -8.50 -5.93 -8.68
N ILE A 115 -8.40 -4.79 -9.37
CA ILE A 115 -9.51 -3.87 -9.64
C ILE A 115 -10.67 -4.52 -10.42
N PRO A 116 -10.43 -5.30 -11.49
CA PRO A 116 -11.51 -5.98 -12.20
C PRO A 116 -12.32 -6.93 -11.29
N VAL A 117 -11.64 -7.57 -10.33
CA VAL A 117 -12.28 -8.46 -9.35
C VAL A 117 -13.15 -7.65 -8.38
N ALA A 118 -12.67 -6.47 -7.93
CA ALA A 118 -13.39 -5.56 -7.06
C ALA A 118 -14.70 -5.07 -7.71
N ILE A 119 -14.63 -4.62 -8.96
CA ILE A 119 -15.76 -4.15 -9.76
C ILE A 119 -16.78 -5.30 -9.96
N GLN A 120 -16.30 -6.48 -10.34
CA GLN A 120 -17.18 -7.64 -10.58
C GLN A 120 -17.93 -8.08 -9.33
N ASN A 121 -17.29 -8.04 -8.16
CA ASN A 121 -17.88 -8.49 -6.90
C ASN A 121 -18.54 -7.36 -6.11
N LYS A 122 -18.41 -6.11 -6.55
CA LYS A 122 -18.91 -4.90 -5.89
C LYS A 122 -18.41 -4.78 -4.44
N ILE A 123 -17.13 -5.06 -4.23
CA ILE A 123 -16.43 -4.96 -2.94
C ILE A 123 -15.20 -4.09 -3.16
N PRO A 124 -15.01 -3.01 -2.38
CA PRO A 124 -13.89 -2.11 -2.57
C PRO A 124 -12.54 -2.74 -2.23
N VAL A 125 -11.54 -2.39 -3.03
CA VAL A 125 -10.12 -2.58 -2.74
C VAL A 125 -9.50 -1.23 -2.44
N ALA A 126 -8.65 -1.15 -1.43
CA ALA A 126 -7.99 0.09 -1.05
C ALA A 126 -6.50 -0.14 -0.79
N SER A 127 -5.64 0.69 -1.36
CA SER A 127 -4.19 0.63 -1.17
C SER A 127 -3.66 1.83 -0.40
N GLY A 128 -2.70 1.57 0.49
CA GLY A 128 -1.93 2.63 1.15
C GLY A 128 -0.83 3.22 0.28
N SER A 129 -0.36 2.48 -0.74
CA SER A 129 0.89 2.80 -1.43
C SER A 129 0.90 2.52 -2.94
N ALA A 130 -0.23 2.24 -3.56
CA ALA A 130 -0.32 2.11 -5.02
C ALA A 130 -0.40 3.50 -5.66
N THR A 131 0.73 4.07 -6.02
CA THR A 131 0.90 5.47 -6.41
C THR A 131 0.69 5.76 -7.89
N ALA A 132 0.71 4.75 -8.79
CA ALA A 132 0.52 4.99 -10.23
C ALA A 132 -0.75 5.80 -10.50
N ASP A 133 -0.66 6.76 -11.44
CA ASP A 133 -1.75 7.69 -11.69
C ASP A 133 -3.06 7.00 -12.12
N ASP A 134 -2.92 5.88 -12.82
CA ASP A 134 -4.04 5.13 -13.39
C ASP A 134 -4.64 4.04 -12.48
N VAL A 135 -4.34 4.04 -11.17
CA VAL A 135 -4.94 3.05 -10.24
C VAL A 135 -6.39 3.35 -9.87
N THR A 136 -6.81 4.62 -9.87
CA THR A 136 -8.19 5.03 -9.54
C THR A 136 -8.96 5.57 -10.74
N VAL A 137 -8.26 6.17 -11.70
CA VAL A 137 -8.86 6.76 -12.91
C VAL A 137 -7.94 6.53 -14.10
N ASP A 138 -8.51 6.24 -15.28
CA ASP A 138 -7.79 6.16 -16.54
C ASP A 138 -8.66 6.72 -17.68
N SER A 139 -8.23 6.55 -18.94
CA SER A 139 -8.95 7.03 -20.12
C SER A 139 -10.38 6.45 -20.27
N SER A 140 -10.70 5.36 -19.57
CA SER A 140 -12.04 4.76 -19.54
C SER A 140 -12.93 5.33 -18.43
N GLY A 141 -12.38 6.15 -17.53
CA GLY A 141 -13.07 6.78 -16.40
C GLY A 141 -12.61 6.30 -15.05
N VAL A 142 -13.41 6.63 -14.03
CA VAL A 142 -13.18 6.27 -12.63
C VAL A 142 -13.39 4.76 -12.42
N LYS A 143 -12.48 4.15 -11.66
CA LYS A 143 -12.56 2.74 -11.25
C LYS A 143 -13.29 2.62 -9.92
N GLU A 144 -14.61 2.59 -9.99
CA GLU A 144 -15.57 2.78 -8.89
C GLU A 144 -15.28 2.04 -7.58
N TYR A 145 -14.54 0.94 -7.59
CA TYR A 145 -14.25 0.13 -6.41
C TYR A 145 -12.76 0.14 -6.03
N ALA A 146 -11.98 1.06 -6.60
CA ALA A 146 -10.57 1.22 -6.31
C ALA A 146 -10.32 2.53 -5.54
N PHE A 147 -9.67 2.43 -4.38
CA PHE A 147 -9.34 3.56 -3.53
C PHE A 147 -7.87 3.58 -3.17
N ARG A 148 -7.30 4.76 -2.98
CA ARG A 148 -5.96 4.94 -2.42
C ARG A 148 -5.94 6.09 -1.42
N ILE A 149 -4.99 6.04 -0.48
CA ILE A 149 -4.75 7.12 0.48
C ILE A 149 -3.38 7.78 0.30
N CYS A 150 -2.55 7.27 -0.62
CA CYS A 150 -1.26 7.85 -0.97
C CYS A 150 -1.39 8.91 -2.06
N TYR A 151 -0.37 9.76 -2.20
CA TYR A 151 -0.25 10.66 -3.34
C TYR A 151 0.14 9.90 -4.63
N SER A 152 0.07 10.58 -5.78
CA SER A 152 0.28 9.98 -7.10
C SER A 152 1.74 10.03 -7.55
N ASP A 153 2.10 9.21 -8.55
CA ASP A 153 3.40 9.27 -9.23
C ASP A 153 3.62 10.60 -9.95
N SER A 154 2.55 11.23 -10.46
CA SER A 154 2.63 12.57 -11.02
C SER A 154 3.06 13.60 -9.98
N TYR A 155 2.59 13.50 -8.74
CA TYR A 155 3.04 14.36 -7.65
C TYR A 155 4.50 14.06 -7.27
N GLN A 156 4.88 12.79 -7.08
CA GLN A 156 6.23 12.41 -6.69
C GLN A 156 7.27 12.79 -7.75
N GLY A 157 7.01 12.45 -9.02
CA GLY A 157 7.90 12.78 -10.14
C GLY A 157 8.12 14.28 -10.26
N THR A 158 7.03 15.07 -10.13
CA THR A 158 7.09 16.53 -10.10
C THR A 158 7.88 17.06 -8.90
N ALA A 159 7.66 16.53 -7.70
CA ALA A 159 8.35 16.94 -6.50
C ALA A 159 9.86 16.68 -6.60
N MET A 160 10.26 15.50 -7.08
CA MET A 160 11.67 15.14 -7.22
C MET A 160 12.38 15.90 -8.33
N ALA A 161 11.69 16.21 -9.44
CA ALA A 161 12.23 17.09 -10.49
C ALA A 161 12.46 18.52 -9.99
N ASN A 162 11.49 19.06 -9.25
CA ASN A 162 11.63 20.39 -8.62
C ASN A 162 12.75 20.41 -7.57
N PHE A 163 12.91 19.34 -6.79
CA PHE A 163 14.02 19.20 -5.84
C PHE A 163 15.37 19.21 -6.57
N ALA A 164 15.49 18.46 -7.67
CA ALA A 164 16.69 18.46 -8.50
C ALA A 164 17.04 19.86 -9.02
N LEU A 165 16.05 20.56 -9.61
CA LEU A 165 16.24 21.89 -10.19
C LEU A 165 16.55 22.95 -9.13
N ASN A 166 15.78 22.99 -8.05
CA ASN A 166 15.77 24.13 -7.13
C ASN A 166 16.71 23.93 -5.93
N ASN A 167 16.83 22.70 -5.40
CA ASN A 167 17.64 22.43 -4.23
C ASN A 167 19.06 21.96 -4.60
N LEU A 168 19.18 21.18 -5.69
CA LEU A 168 20.48 20.69 -6.16
C LEU A 168 21.05 21.53 -7.30
N SER A 169 20.26 22.48 -7.86
CA SER A 169 20.64 23.31 -9.03
C SER A 169 21.06 22.48 -10.24
N ALA A 170 20.52 21.26 -10.37
CA ALA A 170 20.81 20.35 -11.46
C ALA A 170 20.26 20.88 -12.79
N LYS A 171 21.04 20.72 -13.86
CA LYS A 171 20.68 21.09 -15.22
C LYS A 171 20.60 19.90 -16.16
N LYS A 172 21.30 18.83 -15.84
CA LYS A 172 21.38 17.61 -16.62
C LYS A 172 21.08 16.41 -15.71
N ALA A 173 20.15 15.60 -16.11
CA ALA A 173 19.78 14.39 -15.36
C ALA A 173 19.90 13.13 -16.21
N VAL A 174 20.23 12.04 -15.55
CA VAL A 174 20.13 10.69 -16.07
C VAL A 174 18.96 9.99 -15.38
N ILE A 175 18.19 9.20 -16.11
CA ILE A 175 17.14 8.33 -15.55
C ILE A 175 17.57 6.88 -15.75
N ILE A 176 17.46 6.06 -14.70
CA ILE A 176 17.64 4.61 -14.75
C ILE A 176 16.36 3.98 -14.20
N MET A 177 15.43 3.55 -15.08
CA MET A 177 14.06 3.17 -14.68
C MET A 177 13.81 1.67 -14.77
N ASP A 178 12.93 1.19 -13.89
CA ASP A 178 12.31 -0.13 -14.04
C ASP A 178 11.25 -0.08 -15.16
N SER A 179 11.58 -0.62 -16.33
CA SER A 179 10.68 -0.68 -17.48
C SER A 179 9.61 -1.78 -17.37
N SER A 180 9.71 -2.67 -16.40
CA SER A 180 8.69 -3.69 -16.12
C SER A 180 7.59 -3.21 -15.18
N SER A 181 7.78 -2.07 -14.51
CA SER A 181 6.88 -1.50 -13.51
C SER A 181 6.09 -0.30 -14.05
N ASP A 182 4.77 -0.28 -13.84
CA ASP A 182 3.94 0.90 -14.14
C ASP A 182 4.33 2.09 -13.26
N TYR A 183 4.67 1.84 -11.98
CA TYR A 183 5.23 2.80 -11.05
C TYR A 183 6.52 3.45 -11.59
N GLY A 184 7.49 2.65 -12.01
CA GLY A 184 8.76 3.16 -12.54
C GLY A 184 8.57 4.02 -13.79
N LYS A 185 7.68 3.61 -14.71
CA LYS A 185 7.35 4.36 -15.92
C LYS A 185 6.67 5.69 -15.61
N GLY A 186 5.63 5.68 -14.76
CA GLY A 186 4.89 6.89 -14.40
C GLY A 186 5.77 7.92 -13.74
N LEU A 187 6.61 7.52 -12.80
CA LEU A 187 7.60 8.39 -12.16
C LEU A 187 8.60 8.99 -13.15
N ALA A 188 9.16 8.16 -14.06
CA ALA A 188 10.12 8.61 -15.07
C ALA A 188 9.50 9.64 -16.01
N GLU A 189 8.27 9.42 -16.46
CA GLU A 189 7.53 10.35 -17.34
C GLU A 189 7.29 11.70 -16.65
N ASN A 190 6.76 11.71 -15.44
CA ASN A 190 6.45 12.92 -14.71
C ASN A 190 7.69 13.70 -14.27
N PHE A 191 8.75 13.00 -13.87
CA PHE A 191 10.05 13.62 -13.59
C PHE A 191 10.60 14.30 -14.86
N THR A 192 10.67 13.56 -15.98
CA THR A 192 11.16 14.09 -17.26
C THR A 192 10.42 15.35 -17.66
N LYS A 193 9.09 15.26 -17.71
CA LYS A 193 8.26 16.41 -18.08
C LYS A 193 8.54 17.65 -17.23
N THR A 194 8.53 17.50 -15.91
CA THR A 194 8.73 18.64 -14.99
C THR A 194 10.16 19.17 -15.04
N PHE A 195 11.16 18.27 -15.16
CA PHE A 195 12.56 18.67 -15.23
C PHE A 195 12.88 19.45 -16.50
N GLU A 196 12.33 19.02 -17.65
CA GLU A 196 12.51 19.71 -18.94
C GLU A 196 11.71 21.01 -19.00
N ASP A 197 10.47 21.04 -18.54
CA ASP A 197 9.65 22.26 -18.42
C ASP A 197 10.34 23.32 -17.54
N GLY A 198 11.11 22.90 -16.54
CA GLY A 198 11.94 23.73 -15.67
C GLY A 198 13.29 24.14 -16.26
N GLY A 199 13.59 23.78 -17.51
CA GLY A 199 14.81 24.13 -18.24
C GLY A 199 15.98 23.18 -18.00
N GLY A 200 15.74 22.00 -17.42
CA GLY A 200 16.70 20.89 -17.35
C GLY A 200 16.75 20.09 -18.65
N THR A 201 17.65 19.13 -18.73
CA THR A 201 17.81 18.23 -19.90
C THR A 201 18.03 16.81 -19.40
N ILE A 202 17.27 15.85 -19.92
CA ILE A 202 17.55 14.42 -19.71
C ILE A 202 18.60 13.99 -20.72
N VAL A 203 19.83 13.77 -20.27
CA VAL A 203 20.97 13.45 -21.15
C VAL A 203 21.03 11.96 -21.48
N ALA A 204 20.50 11.10 -20.63
CA ALA A 204 20.34 9.68 -20.90
C ALA A 204 19.16 9.11 -20.13
N GLN A 205 18.46 8.16 -20.74
CA GLN A 205 17.44 7.35 -20.09
C GLN A 205 17.74 5.87 -20.38
N GLU A 206 18.05 5.15 -19.32
CA GLU A 206 18.35 3.72 -19.37
C GLU A 206 17.26 2.94 -18.66
N ALA A 207 17.11 1.68 -19.02
CA ALA A 207 16.08 0.81 -18.49
C ALA A 207 16.65 -0.52 -18.00
N TYR A 208 16.08 -1.03 -16.93
CA TYR A 208 16.26 -2.39 -16.44
C TYR A 208 14.90 -3.07 -16.27
N VAL A 209 14.90 -4.32 -15.88
CA VAL A 209 13.69 -5.06 -15.50
C VAL A 209 13.85 -5.60 -14.08
N ALA A 210 12.73 -5.82 -13.40
CA ALA A 210 12.72 -6.40 -12.06
C ALA A 210 13.57 -7.69 -12.00
N LYS A 211 14.32 -7.86 -10.90
CA LYS A 211 15.26 -8.97 -10.63
C LYS A 211 16.60 -8.88 -11.36
N ASP A 212 16.86 -7.81 -12.09
CA ASP A 212 18.23 -7.54 -12.58
C ASP A 212 19.16 -7.28 -11.39
N THR A 213 20.39 -7.78 -11.47
CA THR A 213 21.38 -7.65 -10.37
C THR A 213 22.70 -7.03 -10.82
N ASP A 214 22.93 -6.93 -12.12
CA ASP A 214 24.15 -6.36 -12.70
C ASP A 214 23.81 -5.16 -13.59
N PHE A 215 24.22 -3.99 -13.14
CA PHE A 215 23.98 -2.70 -13.79
C PHE A 215 25.24 -2.07 -14.38
N ASN A 216 26.37 -2.81 -14.37
CA ASN A 216 27.66 -2.29 -14.79
C ASN A 216 27.66 -1.77 -16.25
N ALA A 217 26.94 -2.41 -17.14
CA ALA A 217 26.84 -1.98 -18.55
C ALA A 217 26.14 -0.62 -18.68
N ILE A 218 24.99 -0.46 -17.98
CA ILE A 218 24.22 0.79 -17.94
C ILE A 218 25.10 1.91 -17.32
N LEU A 219 25.70 1.63 -16.18
CA LEU A 219 26.55 2.60 -15.45
C LEU A 219 27.79 3.02 -16.26
N THR A 220 28.41 2.08 -16.97
CA THR A 220 29.55 2.38 -17.86
C THR A 220 29.11 3.30 -19.01
N LYS A 221 27.92 3.06 -19.58
CA LYS A 221 27.36 3.88 -20.65
C LYS A 221 27.11 5.31 -20.20
N ILE A 222 26.39 5.51 -19.10
CA ILE A 222 26.07 6.84 -18.59
C ILE A 222 27.29 7.61 -18.11
N LYS A 223 28.33 6.92 -17.63
CA LYS A 223 29.59 7.55 -17.18
C LYS A 223 30.30 8.34 -18.30
N GLY A 224 29.97 8.06 -19.56
CA GLY A 224 30.46 8.82 -20.72
C GLY A 224 29.74 10.17 -20.91
N GLU A 225 28.64 10.39 -20.23
CA GLU A 225 27.84 11.63 -20.29
C GLU A 225 28.22 12.60 -19.17
N GLU A 226 27.90 13.87 -19.36
CA GLU A 226 28.01 14.88 -18.32
C GLU A 226 26.62 15.13 -17.71
N PHE A 227 26.45 14.85 -16.41
CA PHE A 227 25.19 15.01 -15.70
C PHE A 227 25.42 15.42 -14.24
N ASP A 228 24.39 16.02 -13.64
CA ASP A 228 24.42 16.56 -12.27
C ASP A 228 23.73 15.64 -11.28
N VAL A 229 22.79 14.78 -11.73
CA VAL A 229 21.92 13.97 -10.89
C VAL A 229 21.47 12.70 -11.62
N ILE A 230 21.23 11.62 -10.86
CA ILE A 230 20.57 10.41 -11.35
C ILE A 230 19.22 10.30 -10.66
N PHE A 231 18.14 10.05 -11.42
CA PHE A 231 16.85 9.65 -10.89
C PHE A 231 16.63 8.16 -11.15
N ILE A 232 16.32 7.39 -10.09
CA ILE A 232 16.09 5.94 -10.15
C ILE A 232 14.63 5.66 -9.72
N PRO A 233 13.65 5.75 -10.64
CA PRO A 233 12.28 5.36 -10.37
C PRO A 233 12.15 3.84 -10.36
N GLY A 234 12.18 3.26 -9.17
CA GLY A 234 12.16 1.81 -8.98
C GLY A 234 12.07 1.43 -7.50
N TYR A 235 12.13 0.14 -7.24
CA TYR A 235 12.03 -0.42 -5.90
C TYR A 235 13.40 -0.66 -5.27
N TYR A 236 13.41 -0.83 -3.94
CA TYR A 236 14.63 -0.87 -3.12
C TYR A 236 15.65 -1.93 -3.54
N ASN A 237 15.23 -3.06 -4.10
CA ASN A 237 16.14 -4.16 -4.45
C ASN A 237 17.13 -3.74 -5.53
N GLU A 238 16.61 -3.35 -6.69
CA GLU A 238 17.42 -2.91 -7.83
C GLU A 238 18.09 -1.56 -7.53
N ALA A 239 17.35 -0.62 -6.91
CA ALA A 239 17.88 0.68 -6.54
C ALA A 239 19.11 0.57 -5.63
N GLY A 240 19.08 -0.27 -4.59
CA GLY A 240 20.21 -0.50 -3.71
C GLY A 240 21.44 -1.04 -4.44
N LEU A 241 21.23 -1.97 -5.37
CA LEU A 241 22.33 -2.52 -6.19
C LEU A 241 22.86 -1.49 -7.20
N ILE A 242 21.99 -0.70 -7.84
CA ILE A 242 22.39 0.37 -8.76
C ILE A 242 23.23 1.40 -8.01
N ILE A 243 22.78 1.87 -6.84
CA ILE A 243 23.50 2.84 -6.01
C ILE A 243 24.88 2.30 -5.64
N LYS A 244 24.95 1.08 -5.12
CA LYS A 244 26.22 0.43 -4.76
C LYS A 244 27.20 0.36 -5.93
N GLN A 245 26.72 -0.11 -7.09
CA GLN A 245 27.54 -0.28 -8.28
C GLN A 245 27.95 1.07 -8.88
N ALA A 246 27.08 2.10 -8.84
CA ALA A 246 27.38 3.45 -9.27
C ALA A 246 28.54 4.04 -8.45
N ARG A 247 28.45 3.98 -7.12
CA ARG A 247 29.52 4.46 -6.23
C ARG A 247 30.83 3.69 -6.42
N ALA A 248 30.75 2.38 -6.62
CA ALA A 248 31.95 1.56 -6.92
C ALA A 248 32.63 1.95 -8.25
N GLN A 249 31.89 2.52 -9.20
CA GLN A 249 32.43 3.05 -10.44
C GLN A 249 32.87 4.53 -10.35
N GLY A 250 32.77 5.15 -9.17
CA GLY A 250 33.12 6.57 -8.94
C GLY A 250 32.10 7.55 -9.51
N ILE A 251 30.82 7.16 -9.56
CA ILE A 251 29.70 8.06 -9.87
C ILE A 251 29.19 8.62 -8.54
N ASP A 252 29.59 9.85 -8.20
CA ASP A 252 29.38 10.46 -6.89
C ASP A 252 28.29 11.54 -6.88
N VAL A 253 27.65 11.81 -8.00
CA VAL A 253 26.54 12.77 -8.10
C VAL A 253 25.37 12.39 -7.18
N PRO A 254 24.51 13.35 -6.80
CA PRO A 254 23.27 13.04 -6.08
C PRO A 254 22.44 11.98 -6.80
N ILE A 255 21.84 11.08 -6.04
CA ILE A 255 20.90 10.08 -6.54
C ILE A 255 19.53 10.36 -5.92
N LEU A 256 18.52 10.38 -6.75
CA LEU A 256 17.15 10.63 -6.38
C LEU A 256 16.30 9.36 -6.58
N GLY A 257 15.40 9.13 -5.66
CA GLY A 257 14.39 8.08 -5.74
C GLY A 257 13.01 8.60 -5.38
N ALA A 258 12.08 7.68 -5.18
CA ALA A 258 10.74 7.95 -4.68
C ALA A 258 10.44 7.02 -3.51
N ASP A 259 9.18 6.96 -3.05
CA ASP A 259 8.76 6.20 -1.86
C ASP A 259 9.16 4.72 -1.88
N GLY A 260 9.37 4.14 -3.05
CA GLY A 260 9.92 2.79 -3.21
C GLY A 260 11.33 2.58 -2.65
N PHE A 261 12.01 3.65 -2.21
CA PHE A 261 13.30 3.54 -1.50
C PHE A 261 13.14 3.30 0.00
N ASP A 262 11.95 3.52 0.56
CA ASP A 262 11.74 3.39 2.01
C ASP A 262 11.65 1.92 2.44
N SER A 263 12.81 1.32 2.57
CA SER A 263 13.00 -0.05 3.05
C SER A 263 14.35 -0.18 3.74
N PRO A 264 14.45 -0.87 4.89
CA PRO A 264 15.73 -1.17 5.53
C PRO A 264 16.66 -1.99 4.63
N VAL A 265 16.10 -2.76 3.68
CA VAL A 265 16.88 -3.56 2.72
C VAL A 265 17.66 -2.67 1.75
N LEU A 266 17.21 -1.45 1.46
CA LEU A 266 18.00 -0.50 0.68
C LEU A 266 19.37 -0.25 1.33
N LEU A 267 19.38 -0.03 2.65
CA LEU A 267 20.62 0.16 3.43
C LEU A 267 21.48 -1.12 3.44
N GLU A 268 20.88 -2.28 3.56
CA GLU A 268 21.57 -3.57 3.56
C GLU A 268 22.27 -3.84 2.22
N LEU A 269 21.61 -3.53 1.10
CA LEU A 269 22.11 -3.77 -0.25
C LEU A 269 23.17 -2.74 -0.67
N ALA A 270 22.87 -1.46 -0.49
CA ALA A 270 23.75 -0.38 -0.90
C ALA A 270 24.95 -0.21 0.06
N GLY A 271 24.70 -0.34 1.36
CA GLY A 271 25.63 0.05 2.42
C GLY A 271 25.56 1.54 2.75
N ALA A 272 25.79 1.90 4.01
CA ALA A 272 25.61 3.27 4.51
C ALA A 272 26.45 4.30 3.76
N GLU A 273 27.68 3.96 3.37
CA GLU A 273 28.58 4.86 2.66
C GLU A 273 28.05 5.22 1.26
N ALA A 274 27.50 4.25 0.53
CA ALA A 274 26.95 4.45 -0.81
C ALA A 274 25.67 5.30 -0.80
N LEU A 275 24.95 5.33 0.32
CA LEU A 275 23.73 6.12 0.49
C LEU A 275 23.98 7.59 0.84
N ASN A 276 25.23 8.02 0.98
CA ASN A 276 25.52 9.44 1.07
C ASN A 276 25.05 10.15 -0.20
N ASN A 277 24.40 11.30 -0.01
CA ASN A 277 23.90 12.11 -1.12
C ASN A 277 22.79 11.39 -1.95
N VAL A 278 21.96 10.59 -1.26
CA VAL A 278 20.76 9.94 -1.80
C VAL A 278 19.54 10.56 -1.14
N TYR A 279 18.54 10.94 -1.95
CA TYR A 279 17.33 11.61 -1.52
C TYR A 279 16.11 10.92 -2.16
N PHE A 280 14.98 10.87 -1.46
CA PHE A 280 13.75 10.31 -2.02
C PHE A 280 12.51 10.98 -1.42
N SER A 281 11.43 11.01 -2.20
CA SER A 281 10.13 11.43 -1.68
C SER A 281 9.55 10.35 -0.76
N ASN A 282 8.86 10.78 0.29
CA ASN A 282 8.25 9.85 1.24
C ASN A 282 6.91 10.40 1.75
N HIS A 283 6.05 9.52 2.24
CA HIS A 283 4.72 9.84 2.80
C HIS A 283 4.76 10.19 4.30
N TYR A 284 5.86 9.93 4.96
CA TYR A 284 5.98 9.97 6.41
C TYR A 284 7.39 10.41 6.82
N SER A 285 7.47 11.08 7.93
CA SER A 285 8.75 11.43 8.57
C SER A 285 8.71 11.09 10.06
N SER A 286 9.67 10.30 10.52
CA SER A 286 9.86 10.02 11.94
C SER A 286 10.29 11.25 12.75
N LEU A 287 10.61 12.35 12.09
CA LEU A 287 10.98 13.63 12.70
C LEU A 287 9.80 14.61 12.79
N ASP A 288 8.61 14.22 12.35
CA ASP A 288 7.42 15.05 12.43
C ASP A 288 6.96 15.17 13.90
N GLU A 289 6.81 16.40 14.38
CA GLU A 289 6.39 16.71 15.76
C GLU A 289 4.85 16.74 15.91
N ASN A 290 4.09 16.45 14.86
CA ASN A 290 2.64 16.36 14.95
C ASN A 290 2.24 15.32 16.01
N PRO A 291 1.39 15.66 16.99
CA PRO A 291 1.00 14.74 18.05
C PRO A 291 0.42 13.40 17.55
N VAL A 292 -0.24 13.38 16.40
CA VAL A 292 -0.76 12.15 15.78
C VAL A 292 0.39 11.23 15.35
N VAL A 293 1.43 11.81 14.73
CA VAL A 293 2.63 11.07 14.30
C VAL A 293 3.41 10.56 15.50
N VAL A 294 3.67 11.44 16.49
CA VAL A 294 4.39 11.06 17.71
C VAL A 294 3.70 9.91 18.43
N LYS A 295 2.37 9.99 18.59
CA LYS A 295 1.58 8.94 19.22
C LYS A 295 1.65 7.61 18.46
N PHE A 296 1.57 7.64 17.13
CA PHE A 296 1.72 6.45 16.30
C PHE A 296 3.10 5.79 16.49
N ILE A 297 4.17 6.60 16.48
CA ILE A 297 5.54 6.11 16.68
C ILE A 297 5.67 5.42 18.04
N GLU A 298 5.17 6.04 19.11
CA GLU A 298 5.20 5.48 20.45
C GLU A 298 4.46 4.14 20.54
N ASP A 299 3.24 4.07 20.02
CA ASP A 299 2.42 2.88 20.04
C ASP A 299 3.04 1.75 19.19
N PHE A 300 3.57 2.10 18.02
CA PHE A 300 4.23 1.15 17.14
C PHE A 300 5.50 0.56 17.79
N LYS A 301 6.33 1.42 18.37
CA LYS A 301 7.54 1.00 19.10
C LYS A 301 7.21 0.14 20.32
N ALA A 302 6.16 0.47 21.04
CA ALA A 302 5.72 -0.32 22.18
C ALA A 302 5.29 -1.74 21.78
N LYS A 303 4.70 -1.90 20.59
CA LYS A 303 4.25 -3.20 20.10
C LYS A 303 5.35 -4.01 19.41
N TYR A 304 6.12 -3.38 18.53
CA TYR A 304 7.04 -4.08 17.62
C TYR A 304 8.52 -3.94 17.99
N ASN A 305 8.86 -3.08 18.96
CA ASN A 305 10.24 -2.81 19.42
C ASN A 305 11.19 -2.39 18.28
N LYS A 306 10.67 -1.66 17.29
CA LYS A 306 11.42 -1.07 16.17
C LYS A 306 10.81 0.26 15.74
N GLU A 307 11.57 1.09 15.00
CA GLU A 307 11.05 2.30 14.37
C GLU A 307 10.08 1.93 13.24
N PRO A 308 8.96 2.67 13.08
CA PRO A 308 8.11 2.52 11.91
C PRO A 308 8.72 3.17 10.67
N ASP A 309 8.47 2.57 9.51
CA ASP A 309 8.69 3.17 8.19
C ASP A 309 7.38 3.76 7.62
N ALA A 310 7.44 4.35 6.42
CA ALA A 310 6.26 4.94 5.78
C ALA A 310 5.17 3.91 5.48
N PHE A 311 5.52 2.68 5.12
CA PHE A 311 4.53 1.64 4.84
C PHE A 311 3.79 1.19 6.10
N ASN A 312 4.45 1.22 7.27
CA ASN A 312 3.77 1.03 8.56
C ASN A 312 2.71 2.13 8.79
N ALA A 313 3.07 3.41 8.55
CA ALA A 313 2.17 4.55 8.72
C ALA A 313 1.00 4.50 7.72
N LEU A 314 1.29 4.21 6.45
CA LEU A 314 0.26 4.05 5.41
C LEU A 314 -0.69 2.89 5.68
N GLY A 315 -0.17 1.75 6.16
CA GLY A 315 -1.00 0.61 6.55
C GLY A 315 -1.90 0.93 7.75
N TYR A 316 -1.37 1.65 8.72
CA TYR A 316 -2.12 2.12 9.89
C TYR A 316 -3.27 3.05 9.48
N ASP A 317 -2.98 4.05 8.65
CA ASP A 317 -4.00 4.99 8.18
C ASP A 317 -5.03 4.32 7.26
N LEU A 318 -4.60 3.41 6.39
CA LEU A 318 -5.50 2.66 5.51
C LEU A 318 -6.54 1.86 6.31
N ALA A 319 -6.11 1.18 7.36
CA ALA A 319 -7.02 0.41 8.21
C ALA A 319 -7.99 1.33 8.96
N ARG A 320 -7.54 2.49 9.45
CA ARG A 320 -8.39 3.49 10.11
C ARG A 320 -9.38 4.11 9.14
N PHE A 321 -8.94 4.47 7.94
CA PHE A 321 -9.79 5.03 6.88
C PHE A 321 -10.92 4.06 6.50
N VAL A 322 -10.60 2.79 6.22
CA VAL A 322 -11.61 1.79 5.87
C VAL A 322 -12.53 1.47 7.06
N ALA A 323 -12.00 1.43 8.28
CA ALA A 323 -12.79 1.22 9.50
C ALA A 323 -13.76 2.39 9.77
N ASP A 324 -13.32 3.63 9.55
CA ASP A 324 -14.17 4.81 9.64
C ASP A 324 -15.33 4.73 8.63
N ALA A 325 -15.03 4.44 7.37
CA ALA A 325 -16.05 4.26 6.33
C ALA A 325 -17.04 3.14 6.67
N ILE A 326 -16.55 1.99 7.17
CA ILE A 326 -17.42 0.90 7.62
C ILE A 326 -18.33 1.36 8.77
N SER A 327 -17.85 2.22 9.66
CA SER A 327 -18.65 2.74 10.79
C SER A 327 -19.82 3.62 10.36
N ARG A 328 -19.68 4.30 9.22
CA ARG A 328 -20.66 5.20 8.59
C ARG A 328 -21.54 4.48 7.56
N ALA A 329 -21.13 3.29 7.09
CA ALA A 329 -21.86 2.54 6.09
C ALA A 329 -23.25 2.12 6.58
N GLU A 330 -24.26 2.31 5.75
CA GLU A 330 -25.65 1.94 6.07
C GLU A 330 -25.80 0.43 6.34
N ASN A 331 -25.06 -0.38 5.59
CA ASN A 331 -25.04 -1.83 5.68
C ASN A 331 -23.62 -2.38 5.59
N LEU A 332 -23.37 -3.55 6.18
CA LEU A 332 -22.10 -4.27 6.09
C LEU A 332 -22.00 -5.07 4.78
N ASN A 333 -22.03 -4.37 3.64
CA ASN A 333 -21.79 -4.93 2.31
C ASN A 333 -20.88 -3.99 1.49
N GLY A 334 -20.31 -4.50 0.40
CA GLY A 334 -19.33 -3.77 -0.38
C GLY A 334 -19.84 -2.46 -0.99
N GLU A 335 -21.09 -2.42 -1.45
CA GLU A 335 -21.70 -1.22 -2.06
C GLU A 335 -21.88 -0.09 -1.02
N SER A 336 -22.35 -0.41 0.19
CA SER A 336 -22.49 0.58 1.26
C SER A 336 -21.12 1.05 1.80
N VAL A 337 -20.14 0.16 1.88
CA VAL A 337 -18.77 0.52 2.28
C VAL A 337 -18.12 1.39 1.22
N LYS A 338 -18.25 1.04 -0.08
CA LYS A 338 -17.78 1.87 -1.21
C LYS A 338 -18.34 3.28 -1.13
N LYS A 339 -19.64 3.44 -0.96
CA LYS A 339 -20.29 4.74 -0.83
C LYS A 339 -19.74 5.54 0.35
N ALA A 340 -19.57 4.90 1.50
CA ALA A 340 -19.02 5.57 2.67
C ALA A 340 -17.53 5.99 2.49
N LEU A 341 -16.75 5.22 1.71
CA LEU A 341 -15.39 5.60 1.33
C LEU A 341 -15.39 6.87 0.45
N GLU A 342 -16.24 6.93 -0.56
CA GLU A 342 -16.39 8.09 -1.45
C GLU A 342 -16.82 9.37 -0.71
N GLU A 343 -17.62 9.23 0.35
CA GLU A 343 -18.11 10.34 1.15
C GLU A 343 -17.12 10.79 2.25
N THR A 344 -15.89 10.26 2.27
CA THR A 344 -14.91 10.64 3.29
C THR A 344 -14.33 12.02 3.00
N THR A 345 -14.46 12.91 3.98
CA THR A 345 -13.86 14.25 3.98
C THR A 345 -13.02 14.46 5.23
N ASP A 346 -11.95 15.23 5.09
CA ASP A 346 -11.08 15.68 6.19
C ASP A 346 -10.61 14.54 7.12
N PHE A 347 -10.28 13.38 6.53
CA PHE A 347 -9.69 12.29 7.31
C PHE A 347 -8.31 12.69 7.81
N GLU A 348 -8.10 12.62 9.12
CA GLU A 348 -6.81 12.91 9.75
C GLU A 348 -6.01 11.63 9.99
N GLY A 349 -4.92 11.47 9.24
CA GLY A 349 -3.98 10.36 9.32
C GLY A 349 -2.62 10.74 9.89
N VAL A 350 -1.79 9.74 10.07
CA VAL A 350 -0.35 9.86 10.38
C VAL A 350 0.41 10.40 9.18
N THR A 351 -0.02 10.02 7.97
CA THR A 351 0.59 10.41 6.70
C THR A 351 0.02 11.71 6.13
N GLY A 352 -0.82 12.41 6.90
CA GLY A 352 -1.45 13.68 6.53
C GLY A 352 -2.96 13.62 6.56
N SER A 353 -3.59 14.73 6.15
CA SER A 353 -5.05 14.82 6.05
C SER A 353 -5.48 14.79 4.61
N PHE A 354 -6.57 14.09 4.31
CA PHE A 354 -7.09 14.00 2.95
C PHE A 354 -8.62 13.86 2.91
N SER A 355 -9.18 14.16 1.76
CA SER A 355 -10.57 13.84 1.39
C SER A 355 -10.55 13.01 0.13
N ILE A 356 -11.53 12.14 -0.03
CA ILE A 356 -11.72 11.43 -1.30
C ILE A 356 -12.39 12.39 -2.29
N ASP A 357 -11.79 12.52 -3.46
CA ASP A 357 -12.34 13.30 -4.56
C ASP A 357 -13.13 12.41 -5.54
N GLU A 358 -13.62 12.99 -6.61
CA GLU A 358 -14.43 12.28 -7.60
C GLU A 358 -13.61 11.45 -8.62
N ASN A 359 -12.25 11.35 -8.43
CA ASN A 359 -11.37 10.63 -9.36
C ASN A 359 -10.76 9.36 -8.74
#